data_6bf30321e10cb77edf7e09005ebfaf94
#
_entry.id   6bf30321e10cb77edf7e09005ebfaf94
#
_cell.length_a   1.000
_cell.length_b   1.000
_cell.length_c   1.000
_cell.angle_alpha   90.00
_cell.angle_beta   90.00
_cell.angle_gamma   90.00
#
_symmetry.space_group_name_H-M   'P 1'
#
loop_
_entity.id
_entity.type
_entity.pdbx_description
1 polymer ?
#
loop_
_entity_poly.entity_id
_entity_poly.type
_entity_poly.pdbx_seq_one_letter_code
_entity_poly.pdbx_strand_id
1 'polypeptide(L)'
;MKIAVASDLHLEFGDLYFDNSDNADVLILSGDICVAADIGRPDPHGILESARSNRIVDFFKRCSFQFPHVIYILGNHEHYHGDFATTHNIIKSMLESNALSNVYLLDNEIKQIDDVTFIGGTLWTDMNKEDPITLYHMKSMMNDFRCVTNSNRVVNYKTYEQIHGVDNRERPIFRERVGKFSPEDAVDEFKKFTGYIQQIVEGKFDQKFVVAGHHAPSRLSTHARYADDTVMNGGYSSSLDEYMIDHPQIKLWTHGHTHHNFDYMIGSTRVVCNPRGYINYEESADRWQLITVDI
;
A
#
# COMPACT_ATOMS: atom_id res chain seq x y z
N MET A 1 -23.82 -0.99 7.57
CA MET A 1 -22.54 -1.67 7.89
C MET A 1 -21.61 -0.65 8.50
N LYS A 2 -21.02 -0.97 9.65
CA LYS A 2 -20.05 -0.07 10.31
C LYS A 2 -18.63 -0.53 9.99
N ILE A 3 -17.81 0.37 9.47
CA ILE A 3 -16.46 0.09 9.00
C ILE A 3 -15.46 0.91 9.82
N ALA A 4 -14.50 0.24 10.44
CA ALA A 4 -13.34 0.88 11.06
C ALA A 4 -12.24 1.07 10.01
N VAL A 5 -11.56 2.22 10.03
CA VAL A 5 -10.54 2.58 9.03
C VAL A 5 -9.23 2.95 9.72
N ALA A 6 -8.14 2.34 9.25
CA ALA A 6 -6.78 2.62 9.68
C ALA A 6 -5.80 2.48 8.50
N SER A 7 -4.74 3.27 8.48
CA SER A 7 -3.63 3.18 7.52
C SER A 7 -2.32 3.64 8.15
N ASP A 8 -1.21 3.40 7.48
CA ASP A 8 0.11 3.93 7.83
C ASP A 8 0.47 3.66 9.30
N LEU A 9 0.26 2.43 9.75
CA LEU A 9 0.47 2.06 11.16
C LEU A 9 1.93 1.86 11.49
N HIS A 10 2.74 1.52 10.49
CA HIS A 10 4.19 1.46 10.55
C HIS A 10 4.72 0.69 11.77
N LEU A 11 4.31 -0.58 11.89
CA LEU A 11 4.69 -1.44 13.00
C LEU A 11 6.20 -1.65 13.13
N GLU A 12 6.98 -1.33 12.11
CA GLU A 12 8.45 -1.34 12.17
C GLU A 12 9.01 -0.30 13.15
N PHE A 13 8.25 0.77 13.47
CA PHE A 13 8.67 1.81 14.42
C PHE A 13 8.15 1.59 15.84
N GLY A 14 7.08 0.83 16.04
CA GLY A 14 6.56 0.58 17.38
C GLY A 14 5.23 -0.16 17.42
N ASP A 15 4.89 -0.62 18.62
CA ASP A 15 3.63 -1.31 18.85
C ASP A 15 2.42 -0.38 18.71
N LEU A 16 1.28 -0.98 18.39
CA LEU A 16 0.01 -0.30 18.38
C LEU A 16 -1.07 -1.20 18.99
N TYR A 17 -1.91 -0.61 19.84
CA TYR A 17 -3.05 -1.25 20.47
C TYR A 17 -4.27 -0.38 20.25
N PHE A 18 -5.37 -0.98 19.86
CA PHE A 18 -6.69 -0.37 19.77
C PHE A 18 -7.75 -1.44 19.92
N ASP A 19 -8.95 -1.03 20.26
CA ASP A 19 -10.09 -1.91 20.49
C ASP A 19 -11.22 -1.62 19.51
N ASN A 20 -12.05 -2.63 19.23
CA ASN A 20 -13.29 -2.48 18.48
C ASN A 20 -14.44 -2.00 19.38
N SER A 21 -14.24 -0.87 20.10
CA SER A 21 -15.23 -0.32 21.04
C SER A 21 -16.54 0.10 20.36
N ASP A 22 -16.48 0.46 19.10
CA ASP A 22 -17.64 0.89 18.31
C ASP A 22 -18.43 -0.27 17.70
N ASN A 23 -17.98 -1.51 17.90
CA ASN A 23 -18.54 -2.72 17.30
C ASN A 23 -18.64 -2.62 15.77
N ALA A 24 -17.53 -2.26 15.12
CA ALA A 24 -17.45 -2.26 13.68
C ALA A 24 -17.50 -3.70 13.12
N ASP A 25 -18.21 -3.86 12.01
CA ASP A 25 -18.38 -5.14 11.32
C ASP A 25 -17.10 -5.50 10.55
N VAL A 26 -16.42 -4.48 10.01
CA VAL A 26 -15.23 -4.62 9.18
C VAL A 26 -14.14 -3.65 9.65
N LEU A 27 -12.90 -4.10 9.73
CA LEU A 27 -11.71 -3.25 9.80
C LEU A 27 -11.06 -3.18 8.43
N ILE A 28 -10.81 -1.98 7.89
CA ILE A 28 -9.99 -1.78 6.70
C ILE A 28 -8.62 -1.26 7.11
N LEU A 29 -7.59 -1.99 6.73
CA LEU A 29 -6.18 -1.63 6.86
C LEU A 29 -5.65 -1.19 5.49
N SER A 30 -5.64 0.12 5.25
CA SER A 30 -5.35 0.73 3.94
C SER A 30 -3.85 0.93 3.69
N GLY A 31 -3.04 -0.12 3.90
CA GLY A 31 -1.62 -0.16 3.58
C GLY A 31 -0.69 0.49 4.61
N ASP A 32 0.60 0.25 4.43
CA ASP A 32 1.70 0.69 5.30
C ASP A 32 1.51 0.25 6.76
N ILE A 33 1.11 -1.01 6.92
CA ILE A 33 0.93 -1.62 8.23
C ILE A 33 2.27 -2.12 8.75
N CYS A 34 3.08 -2.74 7.88
CA CYS A 34 4.36 -3.32 8.25
C CYS A 34 5.30 -3.45 7.05
N VAL A 35 6.56 -3.79 7.30
CA VAL A 35 7.53 -4.17 6.28
C VAL A 35 7.56 -5.69 6.17
N ALA A 36 7.18 -6.26 5.01
CA ALA A 36 7.10 -7.72 4.83
C ALA A 36 8.45 -8.42 5.01
N ALA A 37 9.55 -7.74 4.70
CA ALA A 37 10.91 -8.28 4.90
C ALA A 37 11.28 -8.52 6.37
N ASP A 38 10.50 -8.01 7.33
CA ASP A 38 10.69 -8.27 8.76
C ASP A 38 9.98 -9.58 9.21
N ILE A 39 9.06 -10.12 8.41
CA ILE A 39 8.30 -11.34 8.73
C ILE A 39 9.21 -12.58 8.61
N GLY A 40 9.20 -13.44 9.65
CA GLY A 40 10.02 -14.64 9.70
C GLY A 40 11.52 -14.37 9.80
N ARG A 41 11.93 -13.11 9.93
CA ARG A 41 13.34 -12.74 10.08
C ARG A 41 13.84 -13.19 11.46
N PRO A 42 14.98 -13.90 11.53
CA PRO A 42 15.54 -14.32 12.80
C PRO A 42 16.03 -13.13 13.63
N ASP A 43 16.11 -13.32 14.94
CA ASP A 43 16.78 -12.41 15.84
C ASP A 43 18.31 -12.33 15.52
N PRO A 44 19.07 -11.39 16.10
CA PRO A 44 20.50 -11.28 15.86
C PRO A 44 21.32 -12.54 16.22
N HIS A 45 20.76 -13.44 17.01
CA HIS A 45 21.39 -14.71 17.41
C HIS A 45 20.93 -15.90 16.55
N GLY A 46 19.94 -15.71 15.66
CA GLY A 46 19.43 -16.74 14.76
C GLY A 46 18.61 -17.86 15.44
N ILE A 47 18.17 -17.64 16.68
CA ILE A 47 17.51 -18.67 17.51
C ILE A 47 15.98 -18.50 17.50
N LEU A 48 15.50 -17.27 17.49
CA LEU A 48 14.08 -16.93 17.55
C LEU A 48 13.72 -15.96 16.43
N GLU A 49 12.43 -15.82 16.15
CA GLU A 49 11.95 -14.71 15.31
C GLU A 49 12.24 -13.37 15.96
N SER A 50 12.51 -12.37 15.13
CA SER A 50 12.80 -11.01 15.62
C SER A 50 11.57 -10.40 16.32
N ALA A 51 11.84 -9.45 17.23
CA ALA A 51 10.78 -8.73 17.91
C ALA A 51 9.80 -8.01 16.92
N ARG A 52 10.30 -7.60 15.73
CA ARG A 52 9.47 -7.02 14.67
C ARG A 52 8.55 -8.05 14.03
N SER A 53 9.06 -9.26 13.74
CA SER A 53 8.24 -10.35 13.21
C SER A 53 7.10 -10.68 14.17
N ASN A 54 7.42 -10.89 15.46
CA ASN A 54 6.41 -11.19 16.49
C ASN A 54 5.38 -10.06 16.61
N ARG A 55 5.79 -8.80 16.60
CA ARG A 55 4.89 -7.64 16.65
C ARG A 55 3.87 -7.67 15.53
N ILE A 56 4.31 -7.94 14.29
CA ILE A 56 3.43 -8.01 13.12
C ILE A 56 2.39 -9.13 13.31
N VAL A 57 2.85 -10.33 13.65
CA VAL A 57 1.96 -11.49 13.85
C VAL A 57 0.95 -11.24 14.97
N ASP A 58 1.41 -10.71 16.11
CA ASP A 58 0.54 -10.41 17.25
C ASP A 58 -0.47 -9.31 16.94
N PHE A 59 -0.10 -8.31 16.14
CA PHE A 59 -1.03 -7.28 15.68
C PHE A 59 -2.17 -7.90 14.86
N PHE A 60 -1.86 -8.70 13.84
CA PHE A 60 -2.90 -9.33 13.02
C PHE A 60 -3.75 -10.34 13.79
N LYS A 61 -3.19 -11.05 14.77
CA LYS A 61 -3.96 -11.92 15.69
C LYS A 61 -4.98 -11.11 16.49
N ARG A 62 -4.59 -9.95 17.02
CA ARG A 62 -5.50 -9.06 17.76
C ARG A 62 -6.60 -8.51 16.86
N CYS A 63 -6.27 -8.04 15.64
CA CYS A 63 -7.28 -7.59 14.68
C CYS A 63 -8.27 -8.70 14.34
N SER A 64 -7.78 -9.90 14.03
CA SER A 64 -8.61 -11.06 13.73
C SER A 64 -9.54 -11.46 14.89
N PHE A 65 -9.07 -11.31 16.12
CA PHE A 65 -9.88 -11.62 17.31
C PHE A 65 -10.97 -10.57 17.58
N GLN A 66 -10.69 -9.29 17.32
CA GLN A 66 -11.57 -8.18 17.68
C GLN A 66 -12.61 -7.86 16.60
N PHE A 67 -12.30 -8.09 15.33
CA PHE A 67 -13.16 -7.73 14.22
C PHE A 67 -13.70 -8.96 13.50
N PRO A 68 -15.01 -9.00 13.17
CA PRO A 68 -15.59 -10.07 12.37
C PRO A 68 -14.88 -10.27 11.04
N HIS A 69 -14.52 -9.16 10.38
CA HIS A 69 -13.82 -9.14 9.11
C HIS A 69 -12.71 -8.10 9.10
N VAL A 70 -11.55 -8.45 8.51
CA VAL A 70 -10.44 -7.52 8.32
C VAL A 70 -10.07 -7.52 6.84
N ILE A 71 -10.19 -6.38 6.18
CA ILE A 71 -9.69 -6.15 4.80
C ILE A 71 -8.29 -5.54 4.94
N TYR A 72 -7.31 -6.15 4.32
CA TYR A 72 -5.93 -5.68 4.33
C TYR A 72 -5.44 -5.41 2.92
N ILE A 73 -4.91 -4.21 2.70
CA ILE A 73 -4.32 -3.74 1.45
C ILE A 73 -2.84 -3.48 1.70
N LEU A 74 -1.98 -3.88 0.77
CA LEU A 74 -0.57 -3.51 0.81
C LEU A 74 -0.40 -2.02 0.49
N GLY A 75 0.47 -1.34 1.22
CA GLY A 75 1.00 -0.04 0.84
C GLY A 75 2.39 -0.18 0.19
N ASN A 76 3.11 0.92 0.07
CA ASN A 76 4.47 0.90 -0.48
C ASN A 76 5.49 0.36 0.54
N HIS A 77 5.30 0.59 1.84
CA HIS A 77 6.22 0.11 2.89
C HIS A 77 6.23 -1.40 3.05
N GLU A 78 5.14 -2.10 2.75
CA GLU A 78 5.17 -3.57 2.76
C GLU A 78 6.26 -4.13 1.85
N HIS A 79 6.61 -3.43 0.76
CA HIS A 79 7.63 -3.86 -0.19
C HIS A 79 9.06 -3.43 0.20
N TYR A 80 9.23 -2.54 1.19
CA TYR A 80 10.54 -1.98 1.54
C TYR A 80 11.54 -3.05 1.96
N HIS A 81 12.77 -2.89 1.49
CA HIS A 81 13.89 -3.82 1.73
C HIS A 81 13.63 -5.25 1.23
N GLY A 82 12.58 -5.44 0.45
CA GLY A 82 12.14 -6.69 -0.13
C GLY A 82 12.07 -6.66 -1.66
N ASP A 83 11.29 -7.58 -2.17
CA ASP A 83 11.04 -7.74 -3.60
C ASP A 83 9.54 -7.61 -3.88
N PHE A 84 9.17 -6.65 -4.72
CA PHE A 84 7.80 -6.39 -5.14
C PHE A 84 7.07 -7.67 -5.58
N ALA A 85 7.75 -8.53 -6.34
CA ALA A 85 7.18 -9.77 -6.87
C ALA A 85 6.83 -10.81 -5.81
N THR A 86 7.40 -10.72 -4.60
CA THR A 86 7.23 -11.75 -3.55
C THR A 86 6.50 -11.25 -2.31
N THR A 87 6.40 -9.95 -2.10
CA THR A 87 5.81 -9.34 -0.91
C THR A 87 4.42 -9.89 -0.59
N HIS A 88 3.52 -9.93 -1.58
CA HIS A 88 2.17 -10.45 -1.39
C HIS A 88 2.18 -11.89 -0.83
N ASN A 89 3.02 -12.76 -1.39
CA ASN A 89 3.11 -14.16 -0.96
C ASN A 89 3.67 -14.30 0.46
N ILE A 90 4.60 -13.43 0.87
CA ILE A 90 5.15 -13.42 2.25
C ILE A 90 4.04 -13.10 3.24
N ILE A 91 3.28 -12.04 3.01
CA ILE A 91 2.16 -11.63 3.87
C ILE A 91 1.09 -12.72 3.89
N LYS A 92 0.68 -13.22 2.73
CA LYS A 92 -0.33 -14.29 2.62
C LYS A 92 0.07 -15.53 3.39
N SER A 93 1.31 -15.99 3.24
CA SER A 93 1.84 -17.15 3.97
C SER A 93 1.85 -16.92 5.49
N MET A 94 2.15 -15.72 5.95
CA MET A 94 2.09 -15.36 7.36
C MET A 94 0.65 -15.45 7.90
N LEU A 95 -0.34 -14.91 7.18
CA LEU A 95 -1.75 -14.97 7.57
C LEU A 95 -2.25 -16.42 7.62
N GLU A 96 -1.95 -17.21 6.60
CA GLU A 96 -2.32 -18.64 6.52
C GLU A 96 -1.67 -19.48 7.62
N SER A 97 -0.38 -19.29 7.87
CA SER A 97 0.38 -20.04 8.91
C SER A 97 -0.14 -19.78 10.33
N ASN A 98 -0.75 -18.61 10.55
CA ASN A 98 -1.35 -18.23 11.82
C ASN A 98 -2.89 -18.45 11.87
N ALA A 99 -3.46 -19.11 10.86
CA ALA A 99 -4.89 -19.43 10.75
C ALA A 99 -5.82 -18.20 10.85
N LEU A 100 -5.40 -17.06 10.32
CA LEU A 100 -6.15 -15.79 10.35
C LEU A 100 -7.17 -15.72 9.20
N SER A 101 -8.14 -16.60 9.20
CA SER A 101 -9.06 -16.83 8.07
C SER A 101 -10.06 -15.69 7.81
N ASN A 102 -10.24 -14.77 8.74
CA ASN A 102 -11.07 -13.58 8.61
C ASN A 102 -10.26 -12.31 8.26
N VAL A 103 -8.96 -12.44 8.00
CA VAL A 103 -8.11 -11.38 7.45
C VAL A 103 -7.94 -11.62 5.95
N TYR A 104 -8.51 -10.76 5.14
CA TYR A 104 -8.53 -10.86 3.68
C TYR A 104 -7.52 -9.89 3.09
N LEU A 105 -6.39 -10.42 2.64
CA LEU A 105 -5.40 -9.65 1.86
C LEU A 105 -5.91 -9.53 0.43
N LEU A 106 -6.20 -8.31 -0.01
CA LEU A 106 -6.71 -8.05 -1.35
C LEU A 106 -5.67 -7.29 -2.18
N ASP A 107 -5.33 -7.86 -3.33
CA ASP A 107 -4.46 -7.24 -4.33
C ASP A 107 -5.07 -7.46 -5.74
N ASN A 108 -5.80 -6.47 -6.22
CA ASN A 108 -6.68 -6.59 -7.38
C ASN A 108 -7.68 -7.74 -7.21
N GLU A 109 -8.28 -7.80 -6.03
CA GLU A 109 -9.23 -8.83 -5.64
C GLU A 109 -10.46 -8.20 -4.97
N ILE A 110 -11.54 -8.99 -4.88
CA ILE A 110 -12.76 -8.59 -4.19
C ILE A 110 -13.05 -9.50 -2.99
N LYS A 111 -13.71 -8.92 -2.00
CA LYS A 111 -14.38 -9.66 -0.92
C LYS A 111 -15.79 -9.16 -0.75
N GLN A 112 -16.77 -10.04 -0.89
CA GLN A 112 -18.13 -9.72 -0.53
C GLN A 112 -18.40 -10.04 0.94
N ILE A 113 -18.98 -9.07 1.64
CA ILE A 113 -19.45 -9.18 3.02
C ILE A 113 -20.86 -8.60 3.03
N ASP A 114 -21.84 -9.42 3.34
CA ASP A 114 -23.26 -9.09 3.24
C ASP A 114 -23.65 -8.53 1.85
N ASP A 115 -24.23 -7.32 1.80
CA ASP A 115 -24.62 -6.62 0.58
C ASP A 115 -23.56 -5.67 0.00
N VAL A 116 -22.34 -5.69 0.57
CA VAL A 116 -21.24 -4.80 0.18
C VAL A 116 -20.12 -5.60 -0.46
N THR A 117 -19.64 -5.13 -1.61
CA THR A 117 -18.45 -5.67 -2.28
C THR A 117 -17.25 -4.75 -2.00
N PHE A 118 -16.26 -5.28 -1.30
CA PHE A 118 -14.97 -4.62 -1.09
C PHE A 118 -14.04 -4.94 -2.25
N ILE A 119 -13.43 -3.91 -2.83
CA ILE A 119 -12.45 -4.01 -3.92
C ILE A 119 -11.12 -3.50 -3.36
N GLY A 120 -10.09 -4.32 -3.38
CA GLY A 120 -8.82 -3.99 -2.76
C GLY A 120 -7.61 -4.04 -3.69
N GLY A 121 -6.70 -3.10 -3.50
CA GLY A 121 -5.40 -3.01 -4.16
C GLY A 121 -4.66 -1.74 -3.77
N THR A 122 -3.34 -1.71 -3.95
CA THR A 122 -2.48 -0.59 -3.50
C THR A 122 -2.86 0.75 -4.14
N LEU A 123 -3.43 0.75 -5.31
CA LEU A 123 -3.70 1.85 -6.23
C LEU A 123 -2.43 2.41 -6.90
N TRP A 124 -1.34 2.69 -6.15
CA TRP A 124 -0.21 3.46 -6.67
C TRP A 124 -0.68 4.79 -7.29
N THR A 125 0.08 5.36 -8.22
CA THR A 125 -0.29 6.62 -8.86
C THR A 125 -0.04 6.59 -10.37
N ASP A 126 -0.73 7.49 -11.09
CA ASP A 126 -0.53 7.74 -12.52
C ASP A 126 0.66 8.64 -12.84
N MET A 127 1.45 9.04 -11.82
CA MET A 127 2.59 9.95 -11.97
C MET A 127 2.25 11.22 -12.75
N ASN A 128 1.17 11.90 -12.37
CA ASN A 128 0.64 13.06 -13.09
C ASN A 128 0.25 12.74 -14.55
N LYS A 129 -0.43 11.62 -14.77
CA LYS A 129 -0.78 11.12 -16.12
C LYS A 129 0.48 10.81 -16.95
N GLU A 130 1.43 10.12 -16.34
CA GLU A 130 2.70 9.73 -16.96
C GLU A 130 3.56 10.93 -17.42
N ASP A 131 3.49 12.04 -16.65
CA ASP A 131 4.31 13.21 -16.96
C ASP A 131 5.82 12.85 -16.89
N PRO A 132 6.59 13.05 -17.99
CA PRO A 132 8.00 12.67 -18.03
C PRO A 132 8.87 13.33 -16.96
N ILE A 133 8.52 14.55 -16.53
CA ILE A 133 9.25 15.28 -15.48
C ILE A 133 9.00 14.60 -14.14
N THR A 134 7.74 14.27 -13.85
CA THR A 134 7.35 13.55 -12.63
C THR A 134 8.04 12.18 -12.58
N LEU A 135 7.95 11.37 -13.63
CA LEU A 135 8.60 10.05 -13.71
C LEU A 135 10.11 10.13 -13.46
N TYR A 136 10.78 11.11 -14.07
CA TYR A 136 12.22 11.30 -13.91
C TYR A 136 12.61 11.65 -12.46
N HIS A 137 11.90 12.61 -11.86
CA HIS A 137 12.22 13.08 -10.51
C HIS A 137 11.83 12.06 -9.43
N MET A 138 10.68 11.41 -9.52
CA MET A 138 10.22 10.42 -8.55
C MET A 138 11.22 9.30 -8.33
N LYS A 139 11.91 8.87 -9.37
CA LYS A 139 12.93 7.82 -9.30
C LYS A 139 14.03 8.09 -8.27
N SER A 140 14.34 9.36 -8.00
CA SER A 140 15.35 9.76 -7.02
C SER A 140 14.76 10.34 -5.74
N MET A 141 13.54 10.86 -5.78
CA MET A 141 12.91 11.55 -4.65
C MET A 141 12.19 10.59 -3.70
N MET A 142 11.55 9.52 -4.23
CA MET A 142 10.84 8.55 -3.40
C MET A 142 11.71 7.33 -3.06
N ASN A 143 11.59 6.88 -1.81
CA ASN A 143 12.29 5.70 -1.31
C ASN A 143 11.82 4.41 -1.98
N ASP A 144 10.57 4.34 -2.41
CA ASP A 144 9.96 3.21 -3.12
C ASP A 144 10.86 2.71 -4.26
N PHE A 145 11.36 3.64 -5.08
CA PHE A 145 12.18 3.33 -6.24
C PHE A 145 13.66 3.07 -5.90
N ARG A 146 14.02 3.25 -4.63
CA ARG A 146 15.38 3.02 -4.12
C ARG A 146 15.47 1.78 -3.23
N CYS A 147 14.45 1.53 -2.40
CA CYS A 147 14.46 0.47 -1.40
C CYS A 147 13.82 -0.83 -1.88
N VAL A 148 12.96 -0.80 -2.93
CA VAL A 148 12.25 -1.97 -3.42
C VAL A 148 12.96 -2.56 -4.63
N THR A 149 13.19 -3.88 -4.63
CA THR A 149 13.61 -4.63 -5.82
C THR A 149 12.38 -5.14 -6.57
N ASN A 150 12.52 -5.43 -7.86
CA ASN A 150 11.47 -6.05 -8.66
C ASN A 150 12.09 -7.16 -9.51
N SER A 151 11.99 -8.42 -9.05
CA SER A 151 12.56 -9.58 -9.73
C SER A 151 11.85 -9.92 -11.04
N ASN A 152 10.67 -9.35 -11.30
CA ASN A 152 10.03 -9.42 -12.61
C ASN A 152 10.77 -8.58 -13.68
N ARG A 153 11.73 -7.73 -13.27
CA ARG A 153 12.55 -6.91 -14.15
C ARG A 153 13.99 -7.38 -14.12
N VAL A 154 14.50 -7.77 -15.29
CA VAL A 154 15.92 -8.06 -15.49
C VAL A 154 16.57 -6.92 -16.26
N VAL A 155 17.63 -6.35 -15.69
CA VAL A 155 18.38 -5.25 -16.30
C VAL A 155 19.73 -5.74 -16.75
N ASN A 156 19.97 -5.66 -18.06
CA ASN A 156 21.27 -5.92 -18.65
C ASN A 156 22.18 -4.70 -18.48
N TYR A 157 23.37 -4.91 -17.95
CA TYR A 157 24.35 -3.84 -17.82
C TYR A 157 25.72 -4.27 -18.33
N LYS A 158 26.42 -3.32 -18.89
CA LYS A 158 27.78 -3.50 -19.38
C LYS A 158 28.78 -3.27 -18.25
N THR A 159 29.68 -4.21 -18.06
CA THR A 159 30.86 -4.08 -17.18
C THR A 159 32.11 -4.49 -17.91
N TYR A 160 33.27 -4.36 -17.28
CA TYR A 160 34.56 -4.68 -17.89
C TYR A 160 35.29 -5.69 -17.02
N GLU A 161 35.88 -6.68 -17.67
CA GLU A 161 36.70 -7.71 -17.05
C GLU A 161 38.12 -7.64 -17.56
N GLN A 162 39.11 -7.73 -16.64
CA GLN A 162 40.50 -7.77 -17.04
C GLN A 162 40.83 -9.05 -17.83
N ILE A 163 41.58 -8.90 -18.92
CA ILE A 163 42.03 -10.03 -19.69
C ILE A 163 43.29 -10.61 -19.03
N HIS A 164 43.19 -11.82 -18.48
CA HIS A 164 44.31 -12.51 -17.85
C HIS A 164 45.47 -12.62 -18.81
N GLY A 165 46.68 -12.20 -18.37
CA GLY A 165 47.92 -12.29 -19.15
C GLY A 165 48.23 -11.11 -20.04
N VAL A 166 47.45 -10.04 -20.01
CA VAL A 166 47.71 -8.80 -20.76
C VAL A 166 47.52 -7.60 -19.85
N ASP A 167 48.61 -6.90 -19.51
CA ASP A 167 48.57 -5.73 -18.66
C ASP A 167 47.63 -4.64 -19.20
N ASN A 168 46.70 -4.20 -18.34
CA ASN A 168 45.76 -3.10 -18.54
C ASN A 168 44.77 -3.25 -19.73
N ARG A 169 44.48 -4.45 -20.21
CA ARG A 169 43.43 -4.65 -21.20
C ARG A 169 42.16 -5.21 -20.53
N GLU A 170 41.06 -4.54 -20.78
CA GLU A 170 39.74 -4.95 -20.35
C GLU A 170 38.84 -5.28 -21.53
N ARG A 171 38.01 -6.31 -21.40
CA ARG A 171 36.95 -6.62 -22.36
C ARG A 171 35.60 -6.27 -21.80
N PRO A 172 34.67 -5.74 -22.60
CA PRO A 172 33.30 -5.55 -22.15
C PRO A 172 32.61 -6.90 -21.99
N ILE A 173 31.94 -7.07 -20.86
CA ILE A 173 31.04 -8.19 -20.64
C ILE A 173 29.66 -7.65 -20.26
N PHE A 174 28.62 -8.38 -20.63
CA PHE A 174 27.25 -8.07 -20.24
C PHE A 174 26.86 -8.99 -19.09
N ARG A 175 26.25 -8.41 -18.08
CA ARG A 175 25.70 -9.12 -16.92
C ARG A 175 24.25 -8.72 -16.71
N GLU A 176 23.50 -9.61 -16.07
CA GLU A 176 22.13 -9.35 -15.66
C GLU A 176 22.07 -9.09 -14.16
N ARG A 177 21.16 -8.22 -13.77
CA ARG A 177 20.79 -8.02 -12.36
C ARG A 177 19.30 -7.81 -12.27
N VAL A 178 18.75 -8.16 -11.11
CA VAL A 178 17.37 -7.80 -10.74
C VAL A 178 17.21 -6.27 -10.75
N GLY A 179 16.14 -5.81 -11.36
CA GLY A 179 15.81 -4.39 -11.42
C GLY A 179 15.30 -3.86 -10.08
N LYS A 180 15.16 -2.55 -10.00
CA LYS A 180 14.39 -1.88 -8.94
C LYS A 180 12.96 -1.68 -9.42
N PHE A 181 12.02 -1.63 -8.46
CA PHE A 181 10.70 -1.08 -8.71
C PHE A 181 10.85 0.36 -9.21
N SER A 182 10.07 0.78 -10.15
CA SER A 182 10.25 2.08 -10.84
C SER A 182 8.95 2.87 -10.90
N PRO A 183 9.01 4.20 -11.17
CA PRO A 183 7.81 5.00 -11.38
C PRO A 183 6.91 4.45 -12.50
N GLU A 184 7.49 3.88 -13.54
CA GLU A 184 6.77 3.25 -14.64
C GLU A 184 6.03 1.98 -14.16
N ASP A 185 6.65 1.18 -13.27
CA ASP A 185 5.97 0.01 -12.67
C ASP A 185 4.79 0.47 -11.80
N ALA A 186 4.92 1.58 -11.07
CA ALA A 186 3.82 2.15 -10.28
C ALA A 186 2.64 2.58 -11.16
N VAL A 187 2.93 3.19 -12.32
CA VAL A 187 1.90 3.54 -13.32
C VAL A 187 1.22 2.29 -13.87
N ASP A 188 1.97 1.24 -14.17
CA ASP A 188 1.41 -0.02 -14.67
C ASP A 188 0.47 -0.66 -13.63
N GLU A 189 0.86 -0.68 -12.35
CA GLU A 189 0.01 -1.18 -11.26
C GLU A 189 -1.22 -0.27 -11.03
N PHE A 190 -1.09 1.05 -11.15
CA PHE A 190 -2.23 1.97 -11.14
C PHE A 190 -3.24 1.65 -12.24
N LYS A 191 -2.79 1.48 -13.48
CA LYS A 191 -3.66 1.14 -14.62
C LYS A 191 -4.33 -0.21 -14.41
N LYS A 192 -3.60 -1.18 -13.89
CA LYS A 192 -4.11 -2.52 -13.61
C LYS A 192 -5.24 -2.47 -12.57
N PHE A 193 -5.03 -1.77 -11.44
CA PHE A 193 -6.04 -1.70 -10.38
C PHE A 193 -7.25 -0.85 -10.80
N THR A 194 -7.05 0.29 -11.43
CA THR A 194 -8.18 1.11 -11.93
C THR A 194 -8.99 0.39 -13.00
N GLY A 195 -8.35 -0.33 -13.90
CA GLY A 195 -9.02 -1.20 -14.87
C GLY A 195 -9.80 -2.34 -14.20
N TYR A 196 -9.26 -2.90 -13.11
CA TYR A 196 -9.97 -3.91 -12.31
C TYR A 196 -11.20 -3.33 -11.61
N ILE A 197 -11.09 -2.15 -10.97
CA ILE A 197 -12.24 -1.45 -10.37
C ILE A 197 -13.32 -1.23 -11.43
N GLN A 198 -12.95 -0.72 -12.60
CA GLN A 198 -13.89 -0.49 -13.70
C GLN A 198 -14.62 -1.78 -14.11
N GLN A 199 -13.91 -2.86 -14.29
CA GLN A 199 -14.50 -4.16 -14.64
C GLN A 199 -15.50 -4.66 -13.58
N ILE A 200 -15.24 -4.43 -12.31
CA ILE A 200 -16.10 -4.89 -11.21
C ILE A 200 -17.32 -4.00 -11.04
N VAL A 201 -17.19 -2.68 -11.19
CA VAL A 201 -18.23 -1.68 -10.85
C VAL A 201 -19.15 -1.38 -12.03
N GLU A 202 -18.63 -1.44 -13.27
CA GLU A 202 -19.34 -1.02 -14.47
C GLU A 202 -20.69 -1.77 -14.64
N GLY A 203 -21.75 -1.00 -14.89
CA GLY A 203 -23.11 -1.53 -15.12
C GLY A 203 -23.83 -2.09 -13.89
N LYS A 204 -23.24 -2.02 -12.69
CA LYS A 204 -23.80 -2.61 -11.45
C LYS A 204 -24.35 -1.53 -10.50
N PHE A 205 -25.28 -0.72 -10.96
CA PHE A 205 -25.79 0.45 -10.23
C PHE A 205 -26.59 0.10 -8.95
N ASP A 206 -27.12 -1.11 -8.83
CA ASP A 206 -27.90 -1.56 -7.68
C ASP A 206 -27.03 -2.21 -6.56
N GLN A 207 -25.71 -2.29 -6.77
CA GLN A 207 -24.78 -2.84 -5.79
C GLN A 207 -24.10 -1.73 -5.00
N LYS A 208 -23.56 -2.10 -3.84
CA LYS A 208 -22.73 -1.20 -3.01
C LYS A 208 -21.29 -1.65 -3.07
N PHE A 209 -20.40 -0.70 -3.35
CA PHE A 209 -18.98 -0.97 -3.40
C PHE A 209 -18.22 -0.11 -2.38
N VAL A 210 -17.19 -0.70 -1.80
CA VAL A 210 -16.15 -0.03 -1.02
C VAL A 210 -14.83 -0.29 -1.72
N VAL A 211 -14.10 0.76 -2.07
CA VAL A 211 -12.75 0.65 -2.61
C VAL A 211 -11.76 0.90 -1.49
N ALA A 212 -10.91 -0.07 -1.22
CA ALA A 212 -9.80 0.05 -0.28
C ALA A 212 -8.49 0.17 -1.06
N GLY A 213 -7.86 1.33 -1.00
CA GLY A 213 -6.57 1.63 -1.61
C GLY A 213 -5.53 2.06 -0.59
N HIS A 214 -4.33 2.42 -1.08
CA HIS A 214 -3.30 3.01 -0.24
C HIS A 214 -2.92 4.42 -0.70
N HIS A 215 -2.58 4.62 -1.97
CA HIS A 215 -2.35 5.97 -2.49
C HIS A 215 -3.66 6.75 -2.64
N ALA A 216 -3.56 8.08 -2.56
CA ALA A 216 -4.75 8.93 -2.59
C ALA A 216 -5.43 8.94 -3.97
N PRO A 217 -6.76 8.70 -4.03
CA PRO A 217 -7.50 8.69 -5.29
C PRO A 217 -7.79 10.08 -5.85
N SER A 218 -7.59 11.12 -5.03
CA SER A 218 -7.90 12.51 -5.37
C SER A 218 -6.85 13.47 -4.82
N ARG A 219 -6.63 14.54 -5.53
CA ARG A 219 -5.80 15.66 -5.07
C ARG A 219 -6.40 16.44 -3.90
N LEU A 220 -7.67 16.25 -3.58
CA LEU A 220 -8.28 16.76 -2.35
C LEU A 220 -7.64 16.16 -1.09
N SER A 221 -6.98 15.02 -1.20
CA SER A 221 -6.15 14.44 -0.13
C SER A 221 -4.72 14.98 -0.09
N THR A 222 -4.45 16.11 -0.72
CA THR A 222 -3.17 16.81 -0.60
C THR A 222 -3.27 17.88 0.49
N HIS A 223 -2.48 17.76 1.55
CA HIS A 223 -2.44 18.77 2.60
C HIS A 223 -1.98 20.13 2.05
N ALA A 224 -2.59 21.23 2.49
CA ALA A 224 -2.36 22.58 1.96
C ALA A 224 -0.87 22.99 1.94
N ARG A 225 -0.07 22.49 2.88
CA ARG A 225 1.39 22.69 2.94
C ARG A 225 2.12 22.24 1.68
N TYR A 226 1.59 21.23 0.99
CA TYR A 226 2.22 20.58 -0.18
C TYR A 226 1.51 20.90 -1.49
N ALA A 227 0.51 21.79 -1.47
CA ALA A 227 -0.35 22.06 -2.64
C ALA A 227 0.46 22.54 -3.87
N ASP A 228 1.54 23.28 -3.66
CA ASP A 228 2.36 23.85 -4.73
C ASP A 228 3.43 22.88 -5.27
N ASP A 229 3.68 21.75 -4.60
CA ASP A 229 4.67 20.76 -5.07
C ASP A 229 4.02 19.76 -6.04
N THR A 230 3.74 20.24 -7.25
CA THR A 230 3.01 19.47 -8.27
C THR A 230 3.73 18.21 -8.69
N VAL A 231 5.07 18.21 -8.70
CA VAL A 231 5.88 17.03 -9.07
C VAL A 231 5.77 15.96 -7.99
N MET A 232 6.04 16.30 -6.73
CA MET A 232 5.94 15.36 -5.61
C MET A 232 4.51 14.79 -5.48
N ASN A 233 3.50 15.65 -5.60
CA ASN A 233 2.11 15.21 -5.49
C ASN A 233 1.73 14.14 -6.52
N GLY A 234 2.45 14.06 -7.65
CA GLY A 234 2.29 12.99 -8.63
C GLY A 234 2.65 11.60 -8.11
N GLY A 235 3.50 11.48 -7.08
CA GLY A 235 3.82 10.23 -6.41
C GLY A 235 2.86 9.89 -5.26
N TYR A 236 1.99 10.84 -4.84
CA TYR A 236 1.10 10.67 -3.69
C TYR A 236 -0.37 10.50 -4.06
N SER A 237 -0.82 11.12 -5.14
CA SER A 237 -2.23 11.15 -5.51
C SER A 237 -2.45 11.14 -7.02
N SER A 238 -3.58 10.58 -7.42
CA SER A 238 -4.12 10.64 -8.78
C SER A 238 -5.41 11.45 -8.79
N SER A 239 -6.07 11.57 -9.94
CA SER A 239 -7.32 12.34 -10.09
C SER A 239 -8.43 11.42 -10.61
N LEU A 240 -9.07 10.68 -9.67
CA LEU A 240 -10.20 9.79 -9.97
C LEU A 240 -11.56 10.41 -9.60
N ASP A 241 -11.60 11.74 -9.42
CA ASP A 241 -12.78 12.48 -8.97
C ASP A 241 -13.97 12.27 -9.92
N GLU A 242 -13.77 12.44 -11.23
CA GLU A 242 -14.80 12.23 -12.25
C GLU A 242 -15.30 10.78 -12.22
N TYR A 243 -14.40 9.81 -12.08
CA TYR A 243 -14.78 8.42 -11.99
C TYR A 243 -15.69 8.13 -10.78
N MET A 244 -15.39 8.71 -9.61
CA MET A 244 -16.23 8.56 -8.42
C MET A 244 -17.60 9.24 -8.58
N ILE A 245 -17.67 10.39 -9.25
CA ILE A 245 -18.93 11.10 -9.53
C ILE A 245 -19.82 10.25 -10.45
N ASP A 246 -19.24 9.63 -11.47
CA ASP A 246 -19.96 8.82 -12.46
C ASP A 246 -20.38 7.45 -11.91
N HIS A 247 -19.81 7.02 -10.79
CA HIS A 247 -20.08 5.70 -10.17
C HIS A 247 -20.62 5.83 -8.73
N PRO A 248 -21.85 6.36 -8.56
CA PRO A 248 -22.46 6.62 -7.25
C PRO A 248 -22.69 5.36 -6.39
N GLN A 249 -22.56 4.17 -6.97
CA GLN A 249 -22.57 2.89 -6.27
C GLN A 249 -21.33 2.64 -5.42
N ILE A 250 -20.21 3.35 -5.66
CA ILE A 250 -19.06 3.39 -4.74
C ILE A 250 -19.44 4.27 -3.57
N LYS A 251 -19.59 3.70 -2.37
CA LYS A 251 -20.04 4.41 -1.17
C LYS A 251 -18.90 4.94 -0.33
N LEU A 252 -17.79 4.22 -0.33
CA LEU A 252 -16.61 4.57 0.46
C LEU A 252 -15.35 4.27 -0.37
N TRP A 253 -14.38 5.17 -0.26
CA TRP A 253 -13.01 4.96 -0.73
C TRP A 253 -12.06 5.25 0.41
N THR A 254 -11.32 4.24 0.88
CA THR A 254 -10.31 4.42 1.92
C THR A 254 -8.92 4.46 1.32
N HIS A 255 -8.04 5.26 1.93
CA HIS A 255 -6.64 5.33 1.53
C HIS A 255 -5.71 5.68 2.71
N GLY A 256 -4.42 5.77 2.47
CA GLY A 256 -3.35 6.16 3.38
C GLY A 256 -2.34 7.08 2.71
N HIS A 257 -1.05 6.79 2.91
CA HIS A 257 0.13 7.34 2.24
C HIS A 257 0.46 8.80 2.53
N THR A 258 -0.54 9.64 2.73
CA THR A 258 -0.35 11.10 2.87
C THR A 258 -0.01 11.54 4.30
N HIS A 259 -0.12 10.65 5.28
CA HIS A 259 0.07 10.89 6.73
C HIS A 259 -0.76 12.08 7.28
N HIS A 260 -1.88 12.40 6.63
CA HIS A 260 -2.84 13.40 7.08
C HIS A 260 -4.24 12.84 7.06
N ASN A 261 -5.04 13.18 8.06
CA ASN A 261 -6.43 12.74 8.14
C ASN A 261 -7.27 13.49 7.11
N PHE A 262 -8.04 12.72 6.33
CA PHE A 262 -9.00 13.25 5.39
C PHE A 262 -10.34 12.54 5.53
N ASP A 263 -11.42 13.31 5.42
CA ASP A 263 -12.79 12.82 5.42
C ASP A 263 -13.64 13.81 4.64
N TYR A 264 -13.99 13.48 3.40
CA TYR A 264 -14.72 14.36 2.49
C TYR A 264 -15.55 13.56 1.49
N MET A 265 -16.45 14.25 0.78
CA MET A 265 -17.31 13.67 -0.24
C MET A 265 -16.86 14.07 -1.65
N ILE A 266 -16.85 13.09 -2.56
CA ILE A 266 -16.80 13.31 -4.01
C ILE A 266 -18.08 12.71 -4.61
N GLY A 267 -19.01 13.56 -5.05
CA GLY A 267 -20.36 13.09 -5.38
C GLY A 267 -21.00 12.39 -4.18
N SER A 268 -21.33 11.11 -4.34
CA SER A 268 -21.88 10.27 -3.27
C SER A 268 -20.83 9.34 -2.60
N THR A 269 -19.59 9.38 -3.05
CA THR A 269 -18.48 8.59 -2.48
C THR A 269 -17.85 9.36 -1.33
N ARG A 270 -17.82 8.77 -0.12
CA ARG A 270 -17.03 9.28 0.99
C ARG A 270 -15.59 8.82 0.84
N VAL A 271 -14.63 9.74 0.88
CA VAL A 271 -13.20 9.43 0.85
C VAL A 271 -12.61 9.63 2.24
N VAL A 272 -11.96 8.59 2.76
CA VAL A 272 -11.46 8.57 4.15
C VAL A 272 -10.02 8.11 4.20
N CYS A 273 -9.19 8.88 4.92
CA CYS A 273 -7.81 8.56 5.25
C CYS A 273 -7.59 8.73 6.75
N ASN A 274 -7.16 7.68 7.44
CA ASN A 274 -6.89 7.71 8.88
C ASN A 274 -5.50 7.12 9.18
N PRO A 275 -4.44 7.85 8.83
CA PRO A 275 -3.07 7.39 9.01
C PRO A 275 -2.62 7.63 10.46
N ARG A 276 -1.86 6.66 11.00
CA ARG A 276 -1.14 6.88 12.27
C ARG A 276 0.11 7.73 12.04
N GLY A 277 0.88 7.41 11.01
CA GLY A 277 2.19 8.00 10.76
C GLY A 277 3.31 7.40 11.61
N TYR A 278 4.49 7.99 11.54
CA TYR A 278 5.69 7.48 12.20
C TYR A 278 5.73 7.85 13.69
N ILE A 279 5.51 6.87 14.57
CA ILE A 279 5.65 7.07 16.01
C ILE A 279 7.09 7.56 16.34
N ASN A 280 7.20 8.52 17.27
CA ASN A 280 8.42 9.22 17.66
C ASN A 280 8.95 10.25 16.64
N TYR A 281 8.34 10.38 15.47
CA TYR A 281 8.74 11.35 14.45
C TYR A 281 7.61 12.32 14.09
N GLU A 282 6.35 11.89 14.21
CA GLU A 282 5.17 12.70 13.90
C GLU A 282 4.29 12.83 15.15
N GLU A 283 4.00 14.08 15.57
CA GLU A 283 3.18 14.33 16.76
C GLU A 283 1.75 13.77 16.66
N SER A 284 1.23 13.62 15.44
CA SER A 284 -0.07 13.03 15.15
C SER A 284 -0.14 11.56 15.56
N ALA A 285 0.98 10.83 15.46
CA ALA A 285 1.03 9.40 15.71
C ALA A 285 0.67 9.02 17.18
N ASP A 286 1.04 9.86 18.14
CA ASP A 286 0.76 9.63 19.57
C ASP A 286 -0.71 9.89 19.94
N ARG A 287 -1.45 10.64 19.09
CA ARG A 287 -2.84 11.00 19.29
C ARG A 287 -3.80 10.22 18.40
N TRP A 288 -3.26 9.33 17.58
CA TRP A 288 -4.04 8.57 16.63
C TRP A 288 -5.11 7.72 17.33
N GLN A 289 -6.28 7.68 16.76
CA GLN A 289 -7.40 6.86 17.20
C GLN A 289 -8.03 6.18 16.00
N LEU A 290 -8.51 4.96 16.21
CA LEU A 290 -9.32 4.26 15.23
C LEU A 290 -10.61 5.05 14.99
N ILE A 291 -10.99 5.26 13.75
CA ILE A 291 -12.27 5.91 13.40
C ILE A 291 -13.20 4.89 12.76
N THR A 292 -14.50 5.16 12.86
CA THR A 292 -15.55 4.35 12.24
C THR A 292 -16.42 5.19 11.32
N VAL A 293 -16.87 4.56 10.23
CA VAL A 293 -17.80 5.14 9.26
C VAL A 293 -18.95 4.19 8.99
N ASP A 294 -20.14 4.71 8.76
CA ASP A 294 -21.32 3.94 8.34
C ASP A 294 -21.56 4.08 6.84
N ILE A 295 -21.94 2.96 6.18
CA ILE A 295 -22.32 2.90 4.77
C ILE A 295 -23.65 2.18 4.55
#